data_8088c18aa8cf29aa7957f8c191485c35
#
_entry.id   8088c18aa8cf29aa7957f8c191485c35
#
_cell.length_a   1.000
_cell.length_b   1.000
_cell.length_c   1.000
_cell.angle_alpha   90.00
_cell.angle_beta   90.00
_cell.angle_gamma   90.00
#
_symmetry.space_group_name_H-M   'P 1'
#
loop_
_entity.id
_entity.type
_entity.pdbx_description
1 polymer ?
#
loop_
_entity_poly.entity_id
_entity_poly.type
_entity_poly.pdbx_seq_one_letter_code
_entity_poly.pdbx_strand_id
1 'polypeptide(L)'
;MPLLQELNTRYLGLHVPKEDSFWSSKMGLKSAAPGEFENHELALKAFISDQTWLPKLREALKRQDLTDAERIGLCGWLRFFEVNVVESDDAKRLQRELVEMEGELDRVRRKMKLGYTDPKSGEFMEASSGKLSLMTATHAEEAYRKAAWEGMRSIERYVLDHGYLPIVKKRNELGRLMGFEDYYDYKVNLFEGFSKRKLFEILDELERDTRASVQSAVDQVQREKGLSSGRASVVDAREPWNFGFLTSGDLTARRDPYFQFSSALGRWGASFNALGIRYHGATLKLDLVNRPGKYENGFMHGPQPSWIDGGKHHPARIGFTANAVLGSIGSGISALQTLFHEGGHAAHFSNIFMPSPCFGQEFAPTSVAFAETQSMFLDSLIGDSDWCARYARDEKGEPMPLEIMEEGVELGHRLAAFRIRSLLVVPYAEKAIYELKDSDLNAESILARVREAEKKLVPLTSSARPVLSVPHLLSGESSAYYHGYVLAQMAVHQTRAYFLEKFGSILDNPQVGDELAEKYWKPGNSKTFLELVQDLTGKPFSAAATVALVNRTL
;
A
#
# COMPACT_ATOMS: atom_id res chain seq x y z
N MET A 1 -26.76 17.16 -18.16
CA MET A 1 -27.02 18.36 -17.30
C MET A 1 -25.82 19.32 -17.33
N PRO A 2 -26.02 20.69 -17.48
CA PRO A 2 -24.87 21.62 -17.61
C PRO A 2 -23.88 21.60 -16.46
N LEU A 3 -24.35 21.55 -15.19
CA LEU A 3 -23.48 21.51 -14.02
C LEU A 3 -22.58 20.26 -14.00
N LEU A 4 -23.12 19.08 -14.30
CA LEU A 4 -22.35 17.83 -14.35
C LEU A 4 -21.28 17.89 -15.45
N GLN A 5 -21.64 18.42 -16.63
CA GLN A 5 -20.70 18.59 -17.74
C GLN A 5 -19.59 19.61 -17.39
N GLU A 6 -19.93 20.71 -16.71
CA GLU A 6 -18.96 21.70 -16.24
C GLU A 6 -17.94 21.04 -15.29
N LEU A 7 -18.40 20.28 -14.27
CA LEU A 7 -17.54 19.62 -13.31
C LEU A 7 -16.62 18.58 -13.97
N ASN A 8 -17.18 17.73 -14.83
CA ASN A 8 -16.41 16.72 -15.55
C ASN A 8 -15.31 17.36 -16.42
N THR A 9 -15.66 18.42 -17.17
CA THR A 9 -14.72 19.11 -18.06
C THR A 9 -13.63 19.83 -17.28
N ARG A 10 -13.98 20.59 -16.22
CA ARG A 10 -13.00 21.31 -15.39
C ARG A 10 -12.04 20.35 -14.68
N TYR A 11 -12.58 19.29 -14.10
CA TYR A 11 -11.75 18.29 -13.44
C TYR A 11 -10.73 17.67 -14.41
N LEU A 12 -11.17 17.15 -15.55
CA LEU A 12 -10.27 16.55 -16.54
C LEU A 12 -9.25 17.57 -17.08
N GLY A 13 -9.67 18.82 -17.29
CA GLY A 13 -8.78 19.90 -17.73
C GLY A 13 -7.68 20.25 -16.73
N LEU A 14 -7.84 19.93 -15.45
CA LEU A 14 -6.86 20.15 -14.38
C LEU A 14 -6.09 18.87 -14.01
N HIS A 15 -6.81 17.75 -13.93
CA HIS A 15 -6.24 16.47 -13.51
C HIS A 15 -5.27 15.90 -14.55
N VAL A 16 -5.65 15.91 -15.84
CA VAL A 16 -4.80 15.33 -16.90
C VAL A 16 -3.42 16.02 -16.98
N PRO A 17 -3.32 17.36 -17.04
CA PRO A 17 -2.00 18.03 -17.05
C PRO A 17 -1.21 17.77 -15.77
N LYS A 18 -1.87 17.73 -14.60
CA LYS A 18 -1.20 17.42 -13.32
C LYS A 18 -0.56 16.03 -13.36
N GLU A 19 -1.29 15.01 -13.82
CA GLU A 19 -0.78 13.65 -13.89
C GLU A 19 0.30 13.46 -14.96
N ASP A 20 0.18 14.11 -16.11
CA ASP A 20 1.23 14.08 -17.16
C ASP A 20 2.54 14.72 -16.68
N SER A 21 2.46 15.84 -15.93
CA SER A 21 3.64 16.49 -15.33
C SER A 21 4.21 15.69 -14.15
N PHE A 22 3.35 15.06 -13.32
CA PHE A 22 3.75 14.13 -12.27
C PHE A 22 4.58 12.97 -12.84
N TRP A 23 4.09 12.31 -13.89
CA TRP A 23 4.83 11.24 -14.55
C TRP A 23 6.19 11.73 -15.05
N SER A 24 6.22 12.85 -15.76
CA SER A 24 7.46 13.40 -16.31
C SER A 24 8.50 13.70 -15.22
N SER A 25 8.05 14.25 -14.09
CA SER A 25 8.88 14.52 -12.92
C SER A 25 9.39 13.25 -12.25
N LYS A 26 8.49 12.28 -11.96
CA LYS A 26 8.85 11.02 -11.26
C LYS A 26 9.73 10.11 -12.10
N MET A 27 9.56 10.12 -13.42
CA MET A 27 10.39 9.33 -14.33
C MET A 27 11.71 10.03 -14.70
N GLY A 28 11.96 11.23 -14.20
CA GLY A 28 13.17 11.99 -14.51
C GLY A 28 13.31 12.26 -16.00
N LEU A 29 12.20 12.58 -16.71
CA LEU A 29 12.21 12.81 -18.14
C LEU A 29 12.73 14.22 -18.46
N LYS A 30 13.44 14.37 -19.59
CA LYS A 30 13.94 15.68 -20.05
C LYS A 30 12.83 16.68 -20.35
N SER A 31 11.61 16.22 -20.55
CA SER A 31 10.43 17.05 -20.77
C SER A 31 9.86 17.66 -19.48
N ALA A 32 10.31 17.24 -18.30
CA ALA A 32 9.86 17.79 -17.03
C ALA A 32 10.40 19.23 -16.85
N ALA A 33 9.51 20.22 -16.96
CA ALA A 33 9.88 21.61 -16.70
C ALA A 33 9.89 21.88 -15.18
N PRO A 34 10.88 22.63 -14.66
CA PRO A 34 10.91 23.01 -13.24
C PRO A 34 9.64 23.74 -12.83
N GLY A 35 8.98 23.30 -11.75
CA GLY A 35 7.78 23.94 -11.21
C GLY A 35 6.47 23.63 -11.96
N GLU A 36 6.51 22.90 -13.06
CA GLU A 36 5.31 22.58 -13.85
C GLU A 36 4.34 21.70 -13.08
N PHE A 37 4.85 20.64 -12.46
CA PHE A 37 4.03 19.75 -11.65
C PHE A 37 3.38 20.47 -10.47
N GLU A 38 4.17 21.28 -9.74
CA GLU A 38 3.69 22.05 -8.60
C GLU A 38 2.58 23.04 -9.00
N ASN A 39 2.70 23.69 -10.15
CA ASN A 39 1.68 24.61 -10.66
C ASN A 39 0.37 23.89 -11.00
N HIS A 40 0.45 22.74 -11.69
CA HIS A 40 -0.72 21.93 -12.02
C HIS A 40 -1.37 21.34 -10.76
N GLU A 41 -0.58 20.88 -9.79
CA GLU A 41 -1.08 20.38 -8.52
C GLU A 41 -1.82 21.46 -7.73
N LEU A 42 -1.26 22.68 -7.65
CA LEU A 42 -1.91 23.82 -6.99
C LEU A 42 -3.25 24.18 -7.67
N ALA A 43 -3.29 24.17 -9.00
CA ALA A 43 -4.52 24.46 -9.75
C ALA A 43 -5.61 23.40 -9.50
N LEU A 44 -5.24 22.12 -9.47
CA LEU A 44 -6.16 21.05 -9.13
C LEU A 44 -6.64 21.15 -7.67
N LYS A 45 -5.72 21.39 -6.73
CA LYS A 45 -6.04 21.59 -5.30
C LYS A 45 -7.01 22.76 -5.08
N ALA A 46 -6.84 23.86 -5.80
CA ALA A 46 -7.77 24.99 -5.74
C ALA A 46 -9.19 24.61 -6.19
N PHE A 47 -9.32 23.77 -7.21
CA PHE A 47 -10.61 23.28 -7.68
C PHE A 47 -11.27 22.30 -6.69
N ILE A 48 -10.53 21.31 -6.19
CA ILE A 48 -11.10 20.26 -5.31
C ILE A 48 -11.44 20.80 -3.91
N SER A 49 -10.84 21.90 -3.49
CA SER A 49 -11.12 22.56 -2.20
C SER A 49 -12.12 23.71 -2.29
N ASP A 50 -12.68 23.99 -3.47
CA ASP A 50 -13.63 25.09 -3.67
C ASP A 50 -15.01 24.73 -3.08
N GLN A 51 -15.28 25.29 -1.90
CA GLN A 51 -16.54 25.10 -1.17
C GLN A 51 -17.80 25.59 -1.91
N THR A 52 -17.65 26.42 -2.94
CA THR A 52 -18.81 26.96 -3.69
C THR A 52 -19.55 25.91 -4.50
N TRP A 53 -18.95 24.73 -4.71
CA TRP A 53 -19.59 23.61 -5.40
C TRP A 53 -20.63 22.90 -4.53
N LEU A 54 -20.43 22.81 -3.22
CA LEU A 54 -21.32 22.07 -2.33
C LEU A 54 -22.78 22.56 -2.37
N PRO A 55 -23.09 23.88 -2.20
CA PRO A 55 -24.45 24.34 -2.27
C PRO A 55 -25.07 24.16 -3.67
N LYS A 56 -24.30 24.33 -4.76
CA LYS A 56 -24.77 24.11 -6.12
C LYS A 56 -25.18 22.66 -6.37
N LEU A 57 -24.38 21.70 -5.88
CA LEU A 57 -24.66 20.27 -5.99
C LEU A 57 -25.88 19.85 -5.17
N ARG A 58 -25.95 20.33 -3.90
CA ARG A 58 -27.11 20.05 -3.03
C ARG A 58 -28.41 20.59 -3.61
N GLU A 59 -28.40 21.78 -4.24
CA GLU A 59 -29.57 22.34 -4.92
C GLU A 59 -29.93 21.56 -6.19
N ALA A 60 -28.94 21.20 -7.01
CA ALA A 60 -29.16 20.41 -8.23
C ALA A 60 -29.80 19.04 -7.93
N LEU A 61 -29.42 18.39 -6.82
CA LEU A 61 -29.96 17.08 -6.42
C LEU A 61 -31.42 17.11 -5.94
N LYS A 62 -32.00 18.29 -5.63
CA LYS A 62 -33.43 18.43 -5.31
C LYS A 62 -34.34 18.29 -6.55
N ARG A 63 -33.78 18.41 -7.75
CA ARG A 63 -34.54 18.30 -8.99
C ARG A 63 -35.13 16.91 -9.17
N GLN A 64 -36.40 16.84 -9.63
CA GLN A 64 -37.12 15.59 -9.86
C GLN A 64 -36.95 15.05 -11.28
N ASP A 65 -36.46 15.87 -12.21
CA ASP A 65 -36.32 15.56 -13.64
C ASP A 65 -34.93 15.04 -14.01
N LEU A 66 -34.09 14.67 -13.02
CA LEU A 66 -32.77 14.09 -13.24
C LEU A 66 -32.90 12.63 -13.72
N THR A 67 -32.15 12.28 -14.76
CA THR A 67 -31.92 10.87 -15.09
C THR A 67 -31.08 10.19 -13.99
N ASP A 68 -31.15 8.85 -13.92
CA ASP A 68 -30.35 8.08 -12.96
C ASP A 68 -28.84 8.37 -13.09
N ALA A 69 -28.33 8.43 -14.31
CA ALA A 69 -26.93 8.75 -14.57
C ALA A 69 -26.53 10.15 -14.07
N GLU A 70 -27.40 11.17 -14.28
CA GLU A 70 -27.14 12.51 -13.77
C GLU A 70 -27.19 12.55 -12.24
N ARG A 71 -28.13 11.88 -11.61
CA ARG A 71 -28.25 11.78 -10.16
C ARG A 71 -27.01 11.10 -9.56
N ILE A 72 -26.60 9.96 -10.11
CA ILE A 72 -25.39 9.23 -9.69
C ILE A 72 -24.15 10.14 -9.84
N GLY A 73 -23.97 10.79 -10.99
CA GLY A 73 -22.84 11.68 -11.22
C GLY A 73 -22.77 12.85 -10.24
N LEU A 74 -23.93 13.49 -9.96
CA LEU A 74 -24.02 14.58 -8.98
C LEU A 74 -23.74 14.11 -7.54
N CYS A 75 -24.23 12.93 -7.16
CA CYS A 75 -23.90 12.32 -5.87
C CYS A 75 -22.41 12.02 -5.74
N GLY A 76 -21.78 11.51 -6.80
CA GLY A 76 -20.33 11.28 -6.85
C GLY A 76 -19.54 12.58 -6.65
N TRP A 77 -19.91 13.66 -7.35
CA TRP A 77 -19.27 14.95 -7.16
C TRP A 77 -19.52 15.55 -5.78
N LEU A 78 -20.75 15.42 -5.24
CA LEU A 78 -21.04 15.89 -3.88
C LEU A 78 -20.11 15.19 -2.87
N ARG A 79 -20.05 13.87 -2.89
CA ARG A 79 -19.17 13.09 -2.04
C ARG A 79 -17.68 13.47 -2.24
N PHE A 80 -17.26 13.67 -3.49
CA PHE A 80 -15.90 14.10 -3.82
C PHE A 80 -15.54 15.44 -3.15
N PHE A 81 -16.41 16.45 -3.23
CA PHE A 81 -16.16 17.73 -2.58
C PHE A 81 -16.30 17.65 -1.04
N GLU A 82 -17.25 16.89 -0.51
CA GLU A 82 -17.41 16.72 0.94
C GLU A 82 -16.16 16.14 1.62
N VAL A 83 -15.41 15.30 0.92
CA VAL A 83 -14.14 14.73 1.44
C VAL A 83 -12.96 15.71 1.31
N ASN A 84 -12.97 16.56 0.26
CA ASN A 84 -11.83 17.42 -0.07
C ASN A 84 -11.98 18.88 0.42
N VAL A 85 -13.21 19.34 0.66
CA VAL A 85 -13.47 20.70 1.12
C VAL A 85 -13.37 20.79 2.64
N VAL A 86 -12.53 21.70 3.10
CA VAL A 86 -12.47 22.10 4.51
C VAL A 86 -13.16 23.44 4.63
N GLU A 87 -14.28 23.51 5.37
CA GLU A 87 -15.09 24.74 5.47
C GLU A 87 -14.49 25.75 6.48
N SER A 88 -13.90 25.24 7.57
CA SER A 88 -13.32 26.08 8.64
C SER A 88 -12.02 26.75 8.20
N ASP A 89 -11.95 28.08 8.36
CA ASP A 89 -10.73 28.84 8.06
C ASP A 89 -9.58 28.48 9.02
N ASP A 90 -9.87 28.10 10.26
CA ASP A 90 -8.88 27.60 11.20
C ASP A 90 -8.31 26.27 10.76
N ALA A 91 -9.15 25.34 10.30
CA ALA A 91 -8.67 24.06 9.77
C ALA A 91 -7.87 24.23 8.48
N LYS A 92 -8.27 25.15 7.57
CA LYS A 92 -7.46 25.50 6.37
C LYS A 92 -6.09 26.05 6.72
N ARG A 93 -6.02 26.94 7.74
CA ARG A 93 -4.75 27.50 8.22
C ARG A 93 -3.87 26.36 8.75
N LEU A 94 -4.44 25.50 9.58
CA LEU A 94 -3.73 24.39 10.20
C LEU A 94 -3.23 23.36 9.16
N GLN A 95 -4.00 23.09 8.11
CA GLN A 95 -3.54 22.24 7.01
C GLN A 95 -2.33 22.83 6.29
N ARG A 96 -2.32 24.16 6.04
CA ARG A 96 -1.15 24.81 5.42
C ARG A 96 0.09 24.71 6.32
N GLU A 97 -0.07 25.00 7.61
CA GLU A 97 1.03 24.86 8.57
C GLU A 97 1.56 23.41 8.61
N LEU A 98 0.68 22.40 8.58
CA LEU A 98 1.09 20.99 8.55
C LEU A 98 1.89 20.66 7.29
N VAL A 99 1.46 21.10 6.11
CA VAL A 99 2.20 20.88 4.85
C VAL A 99 3.62 21.48 4.92
N GLU A 100 3.76 22.67 5.48
CA GLU A 100 5.07 23.31 5.66
C GLU A 100 5.95 22.53 6.65
N MET A 101 5.40 22.12 7.80
CA MET A 101 6.12 21.37 8.84
C MET A 101 6.56 19.98 8.35
N GLU A 102 5.68 19.28 7.65
CA GLU A 102 5.95 17.97 7.07
C GLU A 102 7.01 18.05 5.96
N GLY A 103 6.93 19.08 5.11
CA GLY A 103 7.94 19.37 4.10
C GLY A 103 9.31 19.69 4.72
N GLU A 104 9.35 20.42 5.85
CA GLU A 104 10.60 20.65 6.59
C GLU A 104 11.15 19.37 7.20
N LEU A 105 10.31 18.54 7.84
CA LEU A 105 10.71 17.25 8.41
C LEU A 105 11.30 16.33 7.32
N ASP A 106 10.69 16.28 6.15
CA ASP A 106 11.21 15.51 5.00
C ASP A 106 12.59 16.02 4.55
N ARG A 107 12.77 17.35 4.44
CA ARG A 107 14.08 17.96 4.10
C ARG A 107 15.14 17.63 5.13
N VAL A 108 14.81 17.72 6.41
CA VAL A 108 15.72 17.39 7.52
C VAL A 108 16.04 15.89 7.52
N ARG A 109 15.03 15.04 7.32
CA ARG A 109 15.21 13.58 7.25
C ARG A 109 16.15 13.18 6.11
N ARG A 110 16.05 13.81 4.94
CA ARG A 110 16.97 13.57 3.81
C ARG A 110 18.41 13.98 4.09
N LYS A 111 18.63 14.94 4.99
CA LYS A 111 19.98 15.38 5.41
C LYS A 111 20.56 14.58 6.55
N MET A 112 19.80 13.65 7.13
CA MET A 112 20.29 12.79 8.20
C MET A 112 21.51 11.99 7.72
N LYS A 113 22.61 12.04 8.47
CA LYS A 113 23.73 11.12 8.29
C LYS A 113 23.30 9.75 8.81
N LEU A 114 22.70 8.96 7.92
CA LEU A 114 22.28 7.60 8.23
C LEU A 114 23.43 6.64 8.00
N GLY A 115 23.57 5.62 8.86
CA GLY A 115 24.62 4.64 8.74
C GLY A 115 24.67 3.72 9.95
N TYR A 116 25.77 3.04 10.13
CA TYR A 116 26.03 2.13 11.24
C TYR A 116 27.45 2.33 11.77
N THR A 117 27.66 1.97 13.02
CA THR A 117 29.01 1.90 13.60
C THR A 117 29.59 0.54 13.26
N ASP A 118 30.73 0.51 12.57
CA ASP A 118 31.42 -0.74 12.22
C ASP A 118 31.83 -1.47 13.49
N PRO A 119 31.41 -2.73 13.71
CA PRO A 119 31.64 -3.45 14.93
C PRO A 119 33.13 -3.77 15.20
N LYS A 120 34.00 -3.72 14.18
CA LYS A 120 35.42 -4.03 14.30
C LYS A 120 36.27 -2.78 14.50
N SER A 121 36.04 -1.75 13.70
CA SER A 121 36.81 -0.51 13.76
C SER A 121 36.28 0.52 14.75
N GLY A 122 34.96 0.46 15.07
CA GLY A 122 34.26 1.49 15.82
C GLY A 122 33.97 2.77 15.00
N GLU A 123 34.30 2.81 13.71
CA GLU A 123 34.10 3.96 12.85
C GLU A 123 32.62 4.02 12.33
N PHE A 124 32.10 5.23 12.17
CA PHE A 124 30.79 5.42 11.58
C PHE A 124 30.84 5.29 10.05
N MET A 125 30.03 4.38 9.52
CA MET A 125 29.92 4.09 8.10
C MET A 125 28.59 4.57 7.56
N GLU A 126 28.60 5.55 6.66
CA GLU A 126 27.37 6.02 6.02
C GLU A 126 26.75 4.93 5.13
N ALA A 127 25.43 4.78 5.25
CA ALA A 127 24.67 3.80 4.48
C ALA A 127 23.22 4.25 4.31
N SER A 128 22.62 3.99 3.14
CA SER A 128 21.19 4.22 2.92
C SER A 128 20.33 3.23 3.71
N SER A 129 19.07 3.57 3.95
CA SER A 129 18.09 2.68 4.59
C SER A 129 17.97 1.33 3.87
N GLY A 130 17.99 1.33 2.54
CA GLY A 130 17.98 0.11 1.73
C GLY A 130 19.23 -0.76 1.98
N LYS A 131 20.43 -0.15 2.05
CA LYS A 131 21.67 -0.87 2.37
C LYS A 131 21.62 -1.46 3.78
N LEU A 132 21.16 -0.71 4.76
CA LEU A 132 21.03 -1.19 6.16
C LEU A 132 20.04 -2.35 6.25
N SER A 133 18.89 -2.25 5.58
CA SER A 133 17.90 -3.34 5.54
C SER A 133 18.47 -4.61 4.88
N LEU A 134 19.20 -4.45 3.78
CA LEU A 134 19.87 -5.57 3.12
C LEU A 134 20.93 -6.21 4.02
N MET A 135 21.75 -5.42 4.68
CA MET A 135 22.76 -5.92 5.64
C MET A 135 22.10 -6.68 6.80
N THR A 136 21.01 -6.18 7.34
CA THR A 136 20.24 -6.87 8.39
C THR A 136 19.74 -8.24 7.93
N ALA A 137 19.30 -8.35 6.66
CA ALA A 137 18.77 -9.59 6.12
C ALA A 137 19.84 -10.60 5.67
N THR A 138 21.04 -10.15 5.27
CA THR A 138 21.98 -11.01 4.51
C THR A 138 23.39 -11.12 5.10
N HIS A 139 23.82 -10.19 5.97
CA HIS A 139 25.20 -10.21 6.47
C HIS A 139 25.48 -11.43 7.36
N ALA A 140 26.58 -12.14 7.10
CA ALA A 140 26.91 -13.39 7.80
C ALA A 140 27.18 -13.18 9.31
N GLU A 141 27.87 -12.10 9.67
CA GLU A 141 28.22 -11.78 11.07
C GLU A 141 27.05 -11.05 11.76
N GLU A 142 26.60 -11.57 12.90
CA GLU A 142 25.47 -11.00 13.67
C GLU A 142 25.75 -9.56 14.13
N ALA A 143 26.99 -9.26 14.55
CA ALA A 143 27.36 -7.91 14.99
C ALA A 143 27.06 -6.84 13.91
N TYR A 144 27.31 -7.15 12.65
CA TYR A 144 26.99 -6.24 11.54
C TYR A 144 25.49 -6.14 11.27
N ARG A 145 24.72 -7.26 11.39
CA ARG A 145 23.27 -7.22 11.28
C ARG A 145 22.65 -6.34 12.37
N LYS A 146 23.12 -6.50 13.61
CA LYS A 146 22.73 -5.67 14.75
C LYS A 146 23.06 -4.20 14.54
N ALA A 147 24.29 -3.88 14.17
CA ALA A 147 24.71 -2.51 13.89
C ALA A 147 23.87 -1.85 12.77
N ALA A 148 23.55 -2.59 11.71
CA ALA A 148 22.68 -2.11 10.62
C ALA A 148 21.25 -1.84 11.12
N TRP A 149 20.68 -2.73 11.92
CA TRP A 149 19.37 -2.54 12.51
C TRP A 149 19.32 -1.36 13.50
N GLU A 150 20.34 -1.20 14.34
CA GLU A 150 20.49 -0.04 15.23
C GLU A 150 20.60 1.28 14.43
N GLY A 151 21.32 1.24 13.31
CA GLY A 151 21.36 2.36 12.36
C GLY A 151 19.98 2.74 11.85
N MET A 152 19.15 1.77 11.43
CA MET A 152 17.76 2.03 11.07
C MET A 152 16.94 2.56 12.24
N ARG A 153 17.14 2.03 13.44
CA ARG A 153 16.42 2.46 14.65
C ARG A 153 16.77 3.90 15.07
N SER A 154 17.97 4.38 14.74
CA SER A 154 18.36 5.77 15.03
C SER A 154 17.45 6.81 14.37
N ILE A 155 16.75 6.43 13.29
CA ILE A 155 15.77 7.29 12.61
C ILE A 155 14.65 7.69 13.56
N GLU A 156 14.20 6.80 14.44
CA GLU A 156 13.09 7.05 15.36
C GLU A 156 13.37 8.26 16.26
N ARG A 157 14.53 8.26 16.91
CA ARG A 157 14.94 9.38 17.76
C ARG A 157 15.17 10.64 16.94
N TYR A 158 15.80 10.50 15.78
CA TYR A 158 16.10 11.63 14.92
C TYR A 158 14.83 12.39 14.50
N VAL A 159 13.78 11.72 14.03
CA VAL A 159 12.54 12.40 13.60
C VAL A 159 11.79 13.03 14.77
N LEU A 160 11.83 12.40 15.95
CA LEU A 160 11.24 12.96 17.17
C LEU A 160 11.92 14.25 17.60
N ASP A 161 13.26 14.31 17.52
CA ASP A 161 14.03 15.49 17.88
C ASP A 161 13.98 16.61 16.83
N HIS A 162 13.52 16.31 15.59
CA HIS A 162 13.55 17.25 14.47
C HIS A 162 12.18 17.61 13.89
N GLY A 163 11.12 17.54 14.68
CA GLY A 163 9.84 18.15 14.30
C GLY A 163 8.63 17.24 14.24
N TYR A 164 8.76 15.92 14.46
CA TYR A 164 7.62 15.03 14.42
C TYR A 164 6.60 15.28 15.55
N LEU A 165 7.06 15.61 16.77
CA LEU A 165 6.19 15.90 17.91
C LEU A 165 5.17 17.03 17.65
N PRO A 166 5.61 18.23 17.22
CA PRO A 166 4.66 19.30 16.91
C PRO A 166 3.73 18.97 15.75
N ILE A 167 4.16 18.14 14.79
CA ILE A 167 3.31 17.64 13.71
C ILE A 167 2.17 16.78 14.29
N VAL A 168 2.47 15.81 15.15
CA VAL A 168 1.46 14.96 15.81
C VAL A 168 0.43 15.82 16.56
N LYS A 169 0.89 16.82 17.32
CA LYS A 169 0.01 17.75 18.05
C LYS A 169 -0.94 18.50 17.10
N LYS A 170 -0.40 19.08 16.03
CA LYS A 170 -1.20 19.81 15.04
C LYS A 170 -2.13 18.92 14.23
N ARG A 171 -1.73 17.70 13.93
CA ARG A 171 -2.61 16.71 13.30
C ARG A 171 -3.82 16.39 14.20
N ASN A 172 -3.60 16.18 15.48
CA ASN A 172 -4.69 15.97 16.44
C ASN A 172 -5.60 17.20 16.58
N GLU A 173 -5.03 18.40 16.57
CA GLU A 173 -5.80 19.65 16.54
C GLU A 173 -6.69 19.70 15.27
N LEU A 174 -6.15 19.36 14.11
CA LEU A 174 -6.92 19.27 12.86
C LEU A 174 -8.03 18.23 12.94
N GLY A 175 -7.75 17.02 13.43
CA GLY A 175 -8.77 15.98 13.60
C GLY A 175 -9.94 16.45 14.46
N ARG A 176 -9.67 17.12 15.58
CA ARG A 176 -10.68 17.68 16.46
C ARG A 176 -11.47 18.84 15.81
N LEU A 177 -10.80 19.73 15.06
CA LEU A 177 -11.47 20.79 14.29
C LEU A 177 -12.40 20.23 13.20
N MET A 178 -12.06 19.07 12.64
CA MET A 178 -12.90 18.36 11.68
C MET A 178 -14.03 17.56 12.33
N GLY A 179 -14.17 17.60 13.68
CA GLY A 179 -15.25 16.95 14.42
C GLY A 179 -14.99 15.49 14.81
N PHE A 180 -13.74 15.03 14.73
CA PHE A 180 -13.33 13.68 15.10
C PHE A 180 -12.60 13.67 16.46
N GLU A 181 -12.47 12.47 17.03
CA GLU A 181 -11.80 12.28 18.33
C GLU A 181 -10.32 12.70 18.27
N ASP A 182 -9.63 12.27 17.23
CA ASP A 182 -8.24 12.55 16.95
C ASP A 182 -7.96 12.50 15.43
N TYR A 183 -6.72 12.70 15.05
CA TYR A 183 -6.31 12.66 13.64
C TYR A 183 -6.48 11.27 13.00
N TYR A 184 -6.26 10.20 13.77
CA TYR A 184 -6.39 8.85 13.21
C TYR A 184 -7.85 8.53 12.87
N ASP A 185 -8.80 8.92 13.75
CA ASP A 185 -10.23 8.77 13.47
C ASP A 185 -10.67 9.60 12.26
N TYR A 186 -10.18 10.85 12.16
CA TYR A 186 -10.41 11.69 10.97
C TYR A 186 -9.95 11.00 9.69
N LYS A 187 -8.72 10.50 9.64
CA LYS A 187 -8.13 9.89 8.44
C LYS A 187 -8.80 8.57 8.08
N VAL A 188 -9.15 7.73 9.04
CA VAL A 188 -9.89 6.47 8.79
C VAL A 188 -11.26 6.76 8.19
N ASN A 189 -11.99 7.74 8.72
CA ASN A 189 -13.28 8.13 8.14
C ASN A 189 -13.11 8.69 6.72
N LEU A 190 -12.07 9.49 6.49
CA LEU A 190 -11.77 10.08 5.18
C LEU A 190 -11.50 9.01 4.12
N PHE A 191 -10.67 8.01 4.43
CA PHE A 191 -10.24 6.99 3.48
C PHE A 191 -11.22 5.83 3.35
N GLU A 192 -11.77 5.35 4.47
CA GLU A 192 -12.52 4.10 4.47
C GLU A 192 -14.04 4.30 4.64
N GLY A 193 -14.48 5.49 5.05
CA GLY A 193 -15.90 5.80 5.25
C GLY A 193 -16.50 5.19 6.52
N PHE A 194 -15.67 4.74 7.49
CA PHE A 194 -16.11 4.25 8.80
C PHE A 194 -15.15 4.69 9.92
N SER A 195 -15.59 4.54 11.19
CA SER A 195 -14.86 5.07 12.34
C SER A 195 -13.61 4.26 12.71
N LYS A 196 -12.64 4.92 13.37
CA LYS A 196 -11.50 4.28 14.03
C LYS A 196 -11.94 3.12 14.93
N ARG A 197 -13.03 3.27 15.68
CA ARG A 197 -13.58 2.19 16.51
C ARG A 197 -13.91 0.95 15.69
N LYS A 198 -14.63 1.12 14.57
CA LYS A 198 -14.96 0.00 13.67
C LYS A 198 -13.72 -0.65 13.08
N LEU A 199 -12.72 0.15 12.71
CA LEU A 199 -11.43 -0.37 12.25
C LEU A 199 -10.81 -1.29 13.31
N PHE A 200 -10.69 -0.83 14.55
CA PHE A 200 -10.02 -1.61 15.59
C PHE A 200 -10.83 -2.79 16.10
N GLU A 201 -12.17 -2.80 15.97
CA GLU A 201 -12.98 -4.01 16.15
C GLU A 201 -12.52 -5.13 15.20
N ILE A 202 -12.26 -4.79 13.94
CA ILE A 202 -11.79 -5.74 12.91
C ILE A 202 -10.34 -6.16 13.18
N LEU A 203 -9.45 -5.19 13.46
CA LEU A 203 -8.03 -5.49 13.67
C LEU A 203 -7.77 -6.26 14.98
N ASP A 204 -8.55 -6.00 16.04
CA ASP A 204 -8.44 -6.72 17.31
C ASP A 204 -8.92 -8.18 17.19
N GLU A 205 -9.91 -8.46 16.33
CA GLU A 205 -10.28 -9.84 15.99
C GLU A 205 -9.10 -10.57 15.32
N LEU A 206 -8.51 -9.96 14.30
CA LEU A 206 -7.34 -10.52 13.60
C LEU A 206 -6.16 -10.72 14.56
N GLU A 207 -5.85 -9.72 15.41
CA GLU A 207 -4.77 -9.79 16.39
C GLU A 207 -4.96 -10.96 17.36
N ARG A 208 -6.15 -11.06 17.96
CA ARG A 208 -6.48 -12.09 18.95
C ARG A 208 -6.31 -13.49 18.35
N ASP A 209 -6.87 -13.70 17.16
CA ASP A 209 -7.03 -15.05 16.59
C ASP A 209 -5.80 -15.54 15.81
N THR A 210 -4.75 -14.68 15.66
CA THR A 210 -3.46 -15.04 15.05
C THR A 210 -2.28 -15.04 16.02
N ARG A 211 -2.51 -14.75 17.32
CA ARG A 211 -1.45 -14.59 18.32
C ARG A 211 -0.66 -15.89 18.55
N ALA A 212 -1.35 -17.00 18.65
CA ALA A 212 -0.71 -18.30 18.87
C ALA A 212 0.15 -18.72 17.67
N SER A 213 -0.33 -18.46 16.45
CA SER A 213 0.35 -18.87 15.22
C SER A 213 1.66 -18.11 14.98
N VAL A 214 1.72 -16.80 15.31
CA VAL A 214 2.97 -16.06 15.18
C VAL A 214 4.01 -16.50 16.20
N GLN A 215 3.59 -16.83 17.43
CA GLN A 215 4.50 -17.38 18.44
C GLN A 215 5.09 -18.70 17.96
N SER A 216 4.23 -19.61 17.48
CA SER A 216 4.64 -20.90 16.94
C SER A 216 5.62 -20.75 15.76
N ALA A 217 5.36 -19.82 14.84
CA ALA A 217 6.23 -19.56 13.69
C ALA A 217 7.65 -19.12 14.10
N VAL A 218 7.76 -18.19 15.05
CA VAL A 218 9.08 -17.72 15.54
C VAL A 218 9.81 -18.82 16.30
N ASP A 219 9.10 -19.58 17.14
CA ASP A 219 9.69 -20.72 17.88
C ASP A 219 10.15 -21.84 16.94
N GLN A 220 9.45 -22.07 15.84
CA GLN A 220 9.88 -23.02 14.82
C GLN A 220 11.14 -22.55 14.08
N VAL A 221 11.22 -21.28 13.67
CA VAL A 221 12.44 -20.71 13.08
C VAL A 221 13.62 -20.85 14.05
N GLN A 222 13.42 -20.60 15.35
CA GLN A 222 14.45 -20.79 16.37
C GLN A 222 14.94 -22.26 16.42
N ARG A 223 14.01 -23.21 16.44
CA ARG A 223 14.38 -24.65 16.51
C ARG A 223 15.15 -25.11 15.27
N GLU A 224 14.67 -24.72 14.08
CA GLU A 224 15.21 -25.23 12.82
C GLU A 224 16.47 -24.51 12.36
N LYS A 225 16.50 -23.18 12.48
CA LYS A 225 17.54 -22.31 11.92
C LYS A 225 18.48 -21.73 12.97
N GLY A 226 17.99 -21.42 14.16
CA GLY A 226 18.80 -20.87 15.25
C GLY A 226 19.77 -21.90 15.86
N LEU A 227 19.39 -23.19 15.90
CA LEU A 227 20.18 -24.27 16.51
C LEU A 227 21.02 -25.05 15.50
N SER A 228 20.55 -25.21 14.25
CA SER A 228 21.12 -26.15 13.26
C SER A 228 22.12 -25.51 12.28
N SER A 229 22.50 -24.25 12.47
CA SER A 229 23.31 -23.51 11.48
C SER A 229 24.79 -23.94 11.41
N GLY A 230 25.24 -24.98 12.11
CA GLY A 230 26.64 -25.43 12.15
C GLY A 230 27.61 -24.39 12.73
N ARG A 231 27.10 -23.37 13.41
CA ARG A 231 27.86 -22.24 13.99
C ARG A 231 28.23 -22.53 15.42
N ALA A 232 29.34 -21.97 15.85
CA ALA A 232 29.84 -22.10 17.24
C ALA A 232 28.92 -21.42 18.28
N SER A 233 27.99 -20.57 17.87
CA SER A 233 27.04 -19.87 18.73
C SER A 233 25.61 -19.99 18.22
N VAL A 234 24.65 -20.14 19.13
CA VAL A 234 23.21 -20.10 18.85
C VAL A 234 22.85 -18.68 18.41
N VAL A 235 22.14 -18.56 17.27
CA VAL A 235 21.57 -17.31 16.79
C VAL A 235 20.13 -17.21 17.27
N ASP A 236 19.80 -16.20 18.07
CA ASP A 236 18.45 -16.02 18.60
C ASP A 236 17.52 -15.40 17.54
N ALA A 237 16.51 -16.17 17.12
CA ALA A 237 15.51 -15.73 16.15
C ALA A 237 14.58 -14.62 16.68
N ARG A 238 14.52 -14.41 18.02
CA ARG A 238 13.72 -13.33 18.61
C ARG A 238 14.37 -11.96 18.50
N GLU A 239 15.65 -11.91 18.16
CA GLU A 239 16.31 -10.65 17.89
C GLU A 239 15.93 -10.12 16.50
N PRO A 240 15.46 -8.85 16.39
CA PRO A 240 14.91 -8.31 15.14
C PRO A 240 15.91 -8.31 13.98
N TRP A 241 17.22 -8.26 14.27
CA TRP A 241 18.29 -8.34 13.27
C TRP A 241 18.62 -9.77 12.83
N ASN A 242 18.07 -10.79 13.48
CA ASN A 242 18.31 -12.18 13.14
C ASN A 242 17.15 -12.84 12.39
N PHE A 243 15.91 -12.45 12.67
CA PHE A 243 14.75 -13.14 12.13
C PHE A 243 14.72 -13.14 10.59
N GLY A 244 14.92 -11.98 9.97
CA GLY A 244 15.00 -11.86 8.51
C GLY A 244 16.15 -12.68 7.91
N PHE A 245 17.32 -12.67 8.53
CA PHE A 245 18.47 -13.46 8.12
C PHE A 245 18.21 -14.97 8.18
N LEU A 246 17.57 -15.43 9.24
CA LEU A 246 17.25 -16.86 9.41
C LEU A 246 16.17 -17.34 8.44
N THR A 247 15.30 -16.46 7.96
CA THR A 247 14.16 -16.81 7.10
C THR A 247 14.39 -16.56 5.60
N SER A 248 15.36 -15.71 5.20
CA SER A 248 15.59 -15.42 3.78
C SER A 248 16.27 -16.56 3.00
N GLY A 249 17.23 -17.25 3.61
CA GLY A 249 17.91 -18.40 2.99
C GLY A 249 18.52 -18.12 1.61
N ASP A 250 18.82 -19.18 0.86
CA ASP A 250 19.29 -19.16 -0.54
C ASP A 250 18.17 -19.28 -1.58
N LEU A 251 16.93 -19.40 -1.11
CA LEU A 251 15.76 -19.66 -1.97
C LEU A 251 15.59 -18.61 -3.08
N THR A 252 15.88 -17.33 -2.78
CA THR A 252 15.80 -16.26 -3.77
C THR A 252 16.76 -16.51 -4.95
N ALA A 253 17.99 -16.90 -4.68
CA ALA A 253 18.98 -17.21 -5.72
C ALA A 253 18.58 -18.44 -6.54
N ARG A 254 18.05 -19.49 -5.89
CA ARG A 254 17.58 -20.71 -6.56
C ARG A 254 16.33 -20.47 -7.41
N ARG A 255 15.48 -19.51 -7.08
CA ARG A 255 14.29 -19.11 -7.85
C ARG A 255 14.63 -18.18 -9.02
N ASP A 256 15.70 -17.39 -8.93
CA ASP A 256 16.05 -16.33 -9.88
C ASP A 256 16.06 -16.76 -11.35
N PRO A 257 16.61 -17.94 -11.74
CA PRO A 257 16.61 -18.40 -13.13
C PRO A 257 15.21 -18.53 -13.75
N TYR A 258 14.18 -18.75 -12.93
CA TYR A 258 12.79 -18.97 -13.37
C TYR A 258 11.96 -17.69 -13.40
N PHE A 259 12.50 -16.55 -12.96
CA PHE A 259 11.83 -15.25 -12.90
C PHE A 259 12.60 -14.15 -13.64
N GLN A 260 13.08 -14.45 -14.84
CA GLN A 260 13.84 -13.48 -15.62
C GLN A 260 12.99 -12.27 -16.02
N PHE A 261 13.56 -11.08 -15.87
CA PHE A 261 12.88 -9.84 -16.22
C PHE A 261 12.49 -9.77 -17.70
N SER A 262 13.30 -10.32 -18.61
CA SER A 262 13.01 -10.36 -20.04
C SER A 262 11.67 -11.00 -20.40
N SER A 263 11.17 -11.94 -19.58
CA SER A 263 9.89 -12.60 -19.75
C SER A 263 8.75 -12.00 -18.92
N ALA A 264 9.04 -11.03 -18.05
CA ALA A 264 8.08 -10.52 -17.08
C ALA A 264 6.82 -9.93 -17.73
N LEU A 265 6.98 -9.10 -18.76
CA LEU A 265 5.85 -8.48 -19.47
C LEU A 265 4.95 -9.52 -20.16
N GLY A 266 5.57 -10.52 -20.81
CA GLY A 266 4.82 -11.62 -21.46
C GLY A 266 4.03 -12.45 -20.45
N ARG A 267 4.62 -12.76 -19.30
CA ARG A 267 3.96 -13.51 -18.21
C ARG A 267 2.80 -12.76 -17.60
N TRP A 268 3.00 -11.46 -17.32
CA TRP A 268 1.92 -10.59 -16.86
C TRP A 268 0.75 -10.57 -17.84
N GLY A 269 1.01 -10.30 -19.12
CA GLY A 269 -0.03 -10.26 -20.14
C GLY A 269 -0.75 -11.60 -20.32
N ALA A 270 -0.03 -12.72 -20.32
CA ALA A 270 -0.60 -14.06 -20.44
C ALA A 270 -1.50 -14.40 -19.23
N SER A 271 -1.03 -14.15 -17.99
CA SER A 271 -1.79 -14.42 -16.77
C SER A 271 -3.07 -13.60 -16.71
N PHE A 272 -3.00 -12.28 -16.99
CA PHE A 272 -4.16 -11.41 -16.93
C PHE A 272 -5.18 -11.74 -18.03
N ASN A 273 -4.71 -12.03 -19.25
CA ASN A 273 -5.60 -12.46 -20.32
C ASN A 273 -6.30 -13.78 -20.01
N ALA A 274 -5.59 -14.75 -19.43
CA ALA A 274 -6.16 -16.04 -19.04
C ALA A 274 -7.19 -15.92 -17.91
N LEU A 275 -7.03 -14.93 -17.00
CA LEU A 275 -8.03 -14.56 -16.00
C LEU A 275 -9.24 -13.79 -16.58
N GLY A 276 -9.29 -13.52 -17.89
CA GLY A 276 -10.38 -12.76 -18.48
C GLY A 276 -10.28 -11.25 -18.32
N ILE A 277 -9.20 -10.71 -17.74
CA ILE A 277 -9.03 -9.27 -17.51
C ILE A 277 -8.95 -8.51 -18.84
N ARG A 278 -9.72 -7.44 -18.95
CA ARG A 278 -9.79 -6.56 -20.13
C ARG A 278 -9.54 -5.11 -19.69
N TYR A 279 -8.87 -4.36 -20.55
CA TYR A 279 -8.55 -2.93 -20.31
C TYR A 279 -9.43 -1.96 -21.11
N HIS A 280 -10.42 -2.47 -21.85
CA HIS A 280 -11.45 -1.72 -22.56
C HIS A 280 -10.95 -0.52 -23.37
N GLY A 281 -9.85 -0.74 -24.13
CA GLY A 281 -9.26 0.31 -24.98
C GLY A 281 -8.37 1.31 -24.24
N ALA A 282 -8.07 1.07 -22.96
CA ALA A 282 -7.14 1.91 -22.21
C ALA A 282 -5.74 1.94 -22.85
N THR A 283 -5.09 3.09 -22.75
CA THR A 283 -3.68 3.24 -23.11
C THR A 283 -2.82 3.02 -21.88
N LEU A 284 -1.88 2.06 -21.96
CA LEU A 284 -0.95 1.74 -20.88
C LEU A 284 0.46 2.24 -21.24
N LYS A 285 1.07 3.05 -20.39
CA LYS A 285 2.44 3.55 -20.49
C LYS A 285 3.30 2.89 -19.42
N LEU A 286 4.31 2.13 -19.81
CA LEU A 286 5.14 1.35 -18.90
C LEU A 286 6.57 1.90 -18.84
N ASP A 287 7.13 1.98 -17.63
CA ASP A 287 8.54 2.32 -17.40
C ASP A 287 9.10 1.39 -16.32
N LEU A 288 9.79 0.31 -16.72
CA LEU A 288 9.99 -0.86 -15.87
C LEU A 288 11.44 -1.04 -15.37
N VAL A 289 12.39 -0.26 -15.90
CA VAL A 289 13.82 -0.43 -15.58
C VAL A 289 14.32 0.71 -14.70
N ASN A 290 15.10 0.36 -13.68
CA ASN A 290 15.76 1.34 -12.82
C ASN A 290 16.79 2.17 -13.59
N ARG A 291 16.88 3.46 -13.28
CA ARG A 291 17.89 4.37 -13.79
C ARG A 291 18.08 5.60 -12.89
N PRO A 292 19.23 6.29 -12.98
CA PRO A 292 19.45 7.54 -12.25
C PRO A 292 18.36 8.58 -12.58
N GLY A 293 17.86 9.25 -11.54
CA GLY A 293 16.84 10.30 -11.66
C GLY A 293 15.39 9.82 -11.73
N LYS A 294 15.15 8.49 -11.88
CA LYS A 294 13.83 7.90 -11.78
C LYS A 294 13.47 7.66 -10.31
N TYR A 295 12.19 7.83 -9.98
CA TYR A 295 11.64 7.47 -8.65
C TYR A 295 11.85 5.99 -8.35
N GLU A 296 12.28 5.68 -7.12
CA GLU A 296 12.79 4.37 -6.74
C GLU A 296 11.71 3.30 -6.46
N ASN A 297 10.45 3.70 -6.20
CA ASN A 297 9.36 2.77 -5.98
C ASN A 297 8.53 2.55 -7.26
N GLY A 298 7.90 1.37 -7.37
CA GLY A 298 6.81 1.16 -8.31
C GLY A 298 5.59 1.98 -7.91
N PHE A 299 4.81 2.39 -8.89
CA PHE A 299 3.49 3.00 -8.69
C PHE A 299 2.69 2.96 -9.99
N MET A 300 1.37 3.00 -9.86
CA MET A 300 0.43 3.30 -10.93
C MET A 300 -0.11 4.72 -10.78
N HIS A 301 -0.41 5.39 -11.88
CA HIS A 301 -1.19 6.62 -11.91
C HIS A 301 -2.14 6.65 -13.11
N GLY A 302 -3.25 7.37 -12.97
CA GLY A 302 -4.32 7.44 -13.97
C GLY A 302 -4.53 8.84 -14.52
N PRO A 303 -3.72 9.33 -15.50
CA PRO A 303 -3.89 10.67 -16.05
C PRO A 303 -5.27 10.91 -16.67
N GLN A 304 -5.94 9.87 -17.13
CA GLN A 304 -7.32 9.96 -17.57
C GLN A 304 -8.13 8.81 -17.00
N PRO A 305 -9.13 9.08 -16.12
CA PRO A 305 -10.05 8.06 -15.62
C PRO A 305 -10.90 7.45 -16.73
N SER A 306 -11.30 6.17 -16.56
CA SER A 306 -12.36 5.54 -17.34
C SER A 306 -13.73 6.03 -16.84
N TRP A 307 -14.64 6.38 -17.75
CA TRP A 307 -16.01 6.81 -17.41
C TRP A 307 -16.94 6.77 -18.60
N ILE A 308 -18.25 6.97 -18.38
CA ILE A 308 -19.32 6.96 -19.40
C ILE A 308 -19.95 8.35 -19.50
N ASP A 309 -20.00 8.92 -20.71
CA ASP A 309 -20.72 10.16 -20.99
C ASP A 309 -21.81 9.91 -22.01
N GLY A 310 -23.07 10.07 -21.61
CA GLY A 310 -24.23 9.89 -22.52
C GLY A 310 -24.24 8.53 -23.23
N GLY A 311 -23.76 7.48 -22.59
CA GLY A 311 -23.60 6.13 -23.15
C GLY A 311 -22.29 5.90 -23.93
N LYS A 312 -21.45 6.92 -24.12
CA LYS A 312 -20.15 6.81 -24.75
C LYS A 312 -19.08 6.52 -23.69
N HIS A 313 -18.34 5.44 -23.88
CA HIS A 313 -17.20 5.12 -23.04
C HIS A 313 -15.98 5.99 -23.38
N HIS A 314 -15.36 6.56 -22.36
CA HIS A 314 -14.05 7.23 -22.41
C HIS A 314 -13.03 6.31 -21.76
N PRO A 315 -12.13 5.68 -22.54
CA PRO A 315 -11.11 4.77 -21.99
C PRO A 315 -10.10 5.47 -21.11
N ALA A 316 -9.56 4.75 -20.13
CA ALA A 316 -8.50 5.25 -19.28
C ALA A 316 -7.17 5.46 -20.04
N ARG A 317 -6.37 6.42 -19.56
CA ARG A 317 -4.93 6.49 -19.79
C ARG A 317 -4.23 6.22 -18.47
N ILE A 318 -3.32 5.24 -18.46
CA ILE A 318 -2.68 4.77 -17.23
C ILE A 318 -1.17 4.65 -17.47
N GLY A 319 -0.39 5.15 -16.50
CA GLY A 319 1.04 4.90 -16.43
C GLY A 319 1.36 4.04 -15.24
N PHE A 320 2.25 3.06 -15.35
CA PHE A 320 2.81 2.37 -14.20
C PHE A 320 4.26 1.93 -14.39
N THR A 321 4.95 1.75 -13.28
CA THR A 321 6.40 1.61 -13.25
C THR A 321 6.83 0.48 -12.31
N ALA A 322 7.95 -0.15 -12.66
CA ALA A 322 8.74 -1.01 -11.79
C ALA A 322 10.20 -0.54 -11.84
N ASN A 323 11.07 -1.12 -11.02
CA ASN A 323 12.46 -0.74 -10.95
C ASN A 323 13.39 -1.96 -11.04
N ALA A 324 13.29 -2.69 -12.16
CA ALA A 324 14.16 -3.82 -12.43
C ALA A 324 15.62 -3.39 -12.52
N VAL A 325 16.50 -4.07 -11.79
CA VAL A 325 17.96 -3.91 -11.86
C VAL A 325 18.50 -5.10 -12.63
N LEU A 326 18.82 -4.88 -13.90
CA LEU A 326 19.23 -5.94 -14.80
C LEU A 326 20.48 -6.67 -14.27
N GLY A 327 20.45 -8.00 -14.28
CA GLY A 327 21.54 -8.86 -13.84
C GLY A 327 21.66 -9.01 -12.30
N SER A 328 20.77 -8.42 -11.51
CA SER A 328 20.75 -8.60 -10.05
C SER A 328 19.82 -9.73 -9.64
N ILE A 329 20.32 -10.64 -8.81
CA ILE A 329 19.54 -11.78 -8.28
C ILE A 329 18.31 -11.26 -7.51
N GLY A 330 17.15 -11.86 -7.80
CA GLY A 330 15.86 -11.50 -7.21
C GLY A 330 15.18 -10.29 -7.85
N SER A 331 15.88 -9.55 -8.71
CA SER A 331 15.29 -8.38 -9.36
C SER A 331 14.17 -8.74 -10.33
N GLY A 332 14.27 -9.86 -11.03
CA GLY A 332 13.25 -10.33 -11.97
C GLY A 332 11.93 -10.64 -11.29
N ILE A 333 11.96 -11.38 -10.17
CA ILE A 333 10.74 -11.70 -9.40
C ILE A 333 10.14 -10.44 -8.78
N SER A 334 10.96 -9.55 -8.22
CA SER A 334 10.51 -8.29 -7.65
C SER A 334 9.82 -7.40 -8.69
N ALA A 335 10.42 -7.27 -9.89
CA ALA A 335 9.82 -6.50 -10.97
C ALA A 335 8.51 -7.14 -11.48
N LEU A 336 8.42 -8.47 -11.53
CA LEU A 336 7.20 -9.17 -11.91
C LEU A 336 6.09 -8.97 -10.87
N GLN A 337 6.40 -9.05 -9.58
CA GLN A 337 5.45 -8.76 -8.51
C GLN A 337 4.92 -7.32 -8.63
N THR A 338 5.80 -6.35 -8.84
CA THR A 338 5.39 -4.96 -9.07
C THR A 338 4.51 -4.84 -10.33
N LEU A 339 4.84 -5.53 -11.42
CA LEU A 339 3.99 -5.55 -12.63
C LEU A 339 2.59 -6.09 -12.38
N PHE A 340 2.45 -7.14 -11.58
CA PHE A 340 1.15 -7.69 -11.20
C PHE A 340 0.38 -6.76 -10.29
N HIS A 341 1.07 -6.14 -9.33
CA HIS A 341 0.51 -5.16 -8.41
C HIS A 341 0.00 -3.92 -9.15
N GLU A 342 0.85 -3.23 -9.88
CA GLU A 342 0.47 -2.00 -10.60
C GLU A 342 -0.47 -2.31 -11.78
N GLY A 343 -0.31 -3.48 -12.41
CA GLY A 343 -1.24 -3.99 -13.40
C GLY A 343 -2.63 -4.29 -12.82
N GLY A 344 -2.71 -4.65 -11.53
CA GLY A 344 -3.96 -4.82 -10.79
C GLY A 344 -4.69 -3.50 -10.56
N HIS A 345 -3.98 -2.46 -10.15
CA HIS A 345 -4.53 -1.10 -10.11
C HIS A 345 -4.99 -0.66 -11.49
N ALA A 346 -4.19 -0.88 -12.53
CA ALA A 346 -4.54 -0.53 -13.90
C ALA A 346 -5.79 -1.26 -14.38
N ALA A 347 -5.97 -2.54 -14.03
CA ALA A 347 -7.17 -3.31 -14.33
C ALA A 347 -8.40 -2.70 -13.63
N HIS A 348 -8.29 -2.38 -12.34
CA HIS A 348 -9.35 -1.72 -11.59
C HIS A 348 -9.77 -0.41 -12.26
N PHE A 349 -8.86 0.54 -12.40
CA PHE A 349 -9.19 1.89 -12.88
C PHE A 349 -9.60 1.94 -14.36
N SER A 350 -9.20 0.98 -15.19
CA SER A 350 -9.67 0.88 -16.58
C SER A 350 -11.06 0.27 -16.74
N ASN A 351 -11.58 -0.39 -15.71
CA ASN A 351 -12.87 -1.08 -15.70
C ASN A 351 -13.97 -0.31 -14.94
N ILE A 352 -13.76 0.97 -14.62
CA ILE A 352 -14.79 1.81 -14.01
C ILE A 352 -15.75 2.32 -15.09
N PHE A 353 -17.02 1.97 -14.97
CA PHE A 353 -18.06 2.33 -15.93
C PHE A 353 -19.15 3.18 -15.27
N MET A 354 -18.73 4.34 -14.74
CA MET A 354 -19.59 5.28 -14.02
C MET A 354 -19.80 6.58 -14.81
N PRO A 355 -20.90 7.34 -14.56
CA PRO A 355 -21.27 8.48 -15.39
C PRO A 355 -20.45 9.75 -15.17
N SER A 356 -19.33 9.67 -14.45
CA SER A 356 -18.47 10.83 -14.15
C SER A 356 -17.04 10.40 -13.81
N PRO A 357 -16.01 11.19 -14.18
CA PRO A 357 -14.62 10.84 -13.91
C PRO A 357 -14.24 10.84 -12.41
N CYS A 358 -15.02 11.48 -11.54
CA CYS A 358 -14.78 11.48 -10.09
C CYS A 358 -14.85 10.09 -9.43
N PHE A 359 -15.47 9.10 -10.09
CA PHE A 359 -15.54 7.74 -9.59
C PHE A 359 -14.26 6.93 -9.82
N GLY A 360 -13.36 7.39 -10.69
CA GLY A 360 -12.13 6.71 -11.10
C GLY A 360 -10.86 7.38 -10.61
N GLN A 361 -10.90 8.16 -9.54
CA GLN A 361 -9.72 8.76 -8.96
C GLN A 361 -9.05 7.85 -7.91
N GLU A 362 -7.76 8.02 -7.73
CA GLU A 362 -6.92 7.16 -6.88
C GLU A 362 -7.03 7.46 -5.38
N PHE A 363 -7.38 8.71 -5.02
CA PHE A 363 -7.46 9.18 -3.64
C PHE A 363 -8.90 9.27 -3.13
N ALA A 364 -9.07 9.64 -1.87
CA ALA A 364 -10.40 9.79 -1.28
C ALA A 364 -11.36 10.61 -2.16
N PRO A 365 -12.60 10.12 -2.36
CA PRO A 365 -13.30 9.10 -1.58
C PRO A 365 -13.05 7.64 -1.98
N THR A 366 -12.07 7.32 -2.84
CA THR A 366 -11.67 5.93 -3.09
C THR A 366 -10.99 5.37 -1.83
N SER A 367 -11.48 4.24 -1.35
CA SER A 367 -10.87 3.56 -0.19
C SER A 367 -9.48 3.06 -0.54
N VAL A 368 -8.51 3.37 0.34
CA VAL A 368 -7.14 2.85 0.24
C VAL A 368 -7.12 1.34 0.33
N ALA A 369 -7.84 0.78 1.30
CA ALA A 369 -7.93 -0.67 1.47
C ALA A 369 -8.51 -1.34 0.22
N PHE A 370 -9.49 -0.70 -0.44
CA PHE A 370 -10.08 -1.26 -1.64
C PHE A 370 -9.14 -1.20 -2.85
N ALA A 371 -8.48 -0.06 -3.07
CA ALA A 371 -7.51 0.08 -4.15
C ALA A 371 -6.37 -0.95 -4.02
N GLU A 372 -5.81 -1.09 -2.82
CA GLU A 372 -4.76 -2.07 -2.53
C GLU A 372 -5.26 -3.53 -2.58
N THR A 373 -6.55 -3.79 -2.36
CA THR A 373 -7.12 -5.13 -2.56
C THR A 373 -6.96 -5.61 -3.99
N GLN A 374 -7.11 -4.71 -4.99
CA GLN A 374 -7.06 -5.08 -6.41
C GLN A 374 -5.63 -5.44 -6.84
N SER A 375 -4.66 -4.63 -6.44
CA SER A 375 -3.25 -4.88 -6.70
C SER A 375 -2.73 -6.13 -5.98
N MET A 376 -3.03 -6.25 -4.67
CA MET A 376 -2.57 -7.35 -3.83
C MET A 376 -3.27 -8.68 -4.14
N PHE A 377 -4.49 -8.67 -4.68
CA PHE A 377 -5.13 -9.90 -5.16
C PHE A 377 -4.37 -10.48 -6.34
N LEU A 378 -3.99 -9.64 -7.31
CA LEU A 378 -3.32 -10.08 -8.52
C LEU A 378 -1.84 -10.42 -8.28
N ASP A 379 -1.11 -9.65 -7.46
CA ASP A 379 0.27 -9.99 -7.13
C ASP A 379 0.40 -11.26 -6.27
N SER A 380 -0.63 -11.59 -5.49
CA SER A 380 -0.67 -12.82 -4.69
C SER A 380 -0.59 -14.10 -5.52
N LEU A 381 -0.97 -14.04 -6.80
CA LEU A 381 -0.94 -15.21 -7.70
C LEU A 381 0.48 -15.74 -7.92
N ILE A 382 1.49 -14.87 -7.93
CA ILE A 382 2.90 -15.26 -8.15
C ILE A 382 3.42 -16.18 -7.04
N GLY A 383 2.78 -16.16 -5.87
CA GLY A 383 3.08 -17.05 -4.75
C GLY A 383 2.43 -18.44 -4.83
N ASP A 384 1.49 -18.63 -5.75
CA ASP A 384 0.75 -19.89 -5.87
C ASP A 384 1.56 -20.97 -6.58
N SER A 385 1.48 -22.20 -6.08
CA SER A 385 2.12 -23.37 -6.71
C SER A 385 1.67 -23.56 -8.15
N ASP A 386 0.35 -23.44 -8.40
CA ASP A 386 -0.23 -23.62 -9.74
C ASP A 386 0.28 -22.56 -10.72
N TRP A 387 0.37 -21.31 -10.28
CA TRP A 387 0.93 -20.23 -11.10
C TRP A 387 2.42 -20.48 -11.38
N CYS A 388 3.19 -20.85 -10.38
CA CYS A 388 4.61 -21.18 -10.53
C CYS A 388 4.81 -22.36 -11.50
N ALA A 389 4.05 -23.44 -11.33
CA ALA A 389 4.11 -24.60 -12.23
C ALA A 389 3.78 -24.24 -13.68
N ARG A 390 2.89 -23.28 -13.91
CA ARG A 390 2.47 -22.85 -15.24
C ARG A 390 3.43 -21.85 -15.88
N TYR A 391 3.86 -20.83 -15.14
CA TYR A 391 4.50 -19.62 -15.68
C TYR A 391 5.96 -19.41 -15.26
N ALA A 392 6.44 -20.03 -14.16
CA ALA A 392 7.83 -19.90 -13.75
C ALA A 392 8.73 -20.84 -14.56
N ARG A 393 9.38 -20.27 -15.59
CA ARG A 393 10.20 -20.98 -16.58
C ARG A 393 11.57 -20.34 -16.69
N ASP A 394 12.60 -21.15 -16.91
CA ASP A 394 13.94 -20.67 -17.21
C ASP A 394 14.07 -20.20 -18.68
N GLU A 395 15.27 -19.80 -19.10
CA GLU A 395 15.55 -19.35 -20.49
C GLU A 395 15.31 -20.42 -21.55
N LYS A 396 15.38 -21.69 -21.16
CA LYS A 396 15.15 -22.83 -22.05
C LYS A 396 13.68 -23.23 -22.09
N GLY A 397 12.84 -22.59 -21.29
CA GLY A 397 11.42 -22.94 -21.13
C GLY A 397 11.17 -24.06 -20.13
N GLU A 398 12.21 -24.53 -19.42
CA GLU A 398 12.06 -25.58 -18.41
C GLU A 398 11.34 -25.05 -17.16
N PRO A 399 10.42 -25.84 -16.58
CA PRO A 399 9.68 -25.42 -15.38
C PRO A 399 10.59 -25.34 -14.16
N MET A 400 10.19 -24.50 -13.20
CA MET A 400 10.83 -24.48 -11.88
C MET A 400 10.68 -25.86 -11.21
N PRO A 401 11.77 -26.42 -10.64
CA PRO A 401 11.70 -27.70 -9.92
C PRO A 401 10.67 -27.67 -8.80
N LEU A 402 9.93 -28.78 -8.65
CA LEU A 402 8.88 -28.91 -7.63
C LEU A 402 9.39 -28.61 -6.21
N GLU A 403 10.57 -29.11 -5.88
CA GLU A 403 11.23 -28.89 -4.58
C GLU A 403 11.41 -27.37 -4.26
N ILE A 404 11.86 -26.57 -5.24
CA ILE A 404 12.05 -25.11 -5.06
C ILE A 404 10.68 -24.43 -4.87
N MET A 405 9.69 -24.89 -5.60
CA MET A 405 8.33 -24.35 -5.54
C MET A 405 7.69 -24.67 -4.18
N GLU A 406 7.74 -25.94 -3.74
CA GLU A 406 7.18 -26.37 -2.47
C GLU A 406 7.84 -25.67 -1.28
N GLU A 407 9.18 -25.53 -1.28
CA GLU A 407 9.90 -24.78 -0.25
C GLU A 407 9.41 -23.32 -0.18
N GLY A 408 9.18 -22.69 -1.33
CA GLY A 408 8.67 -21.32 -1.40
C GLY A 408 7.26 -21.18 -0.83
N VAL A 409 6.36 -22.10 -1.16
CA VAL A 409 4.98 -22.15 -0.64
C VAL A 409 4.98 -22.42 0.86
N GLU A 410 5.75 -23.40 1.31
CA GLU A 410 5.87 -23.74 2.74
C GLU A 410 6.38 -22.57 3.56
N LEU A 411 7.46 -21.91 3.10
CA LEU A 411 7.98 -20.70 3.74
C LEU A 411 6.94 -19.58 3.76
N GLY A 412 6.17 -19.41 2.69
CA GLY A 412 5.06 -18.47 2.60
C GLY A 412 4.01 -18.70 3.68
N HIS A 413 3.56 -19.93 3.83
CA HIS A 413 2.58 -20.33 4.84
C HIS A 413 3.12 -20.20 6.26
N ARG A 414 4.33 -20.68 6.51
CA ARG A 414 5.01 -20.60 7.83
C ARG A 414 5.13 -19.17 8.33
N LEU A 415 5.41 -18.22 7.44
CA LEU A 415 5.59 -16.82 7.79
C LEU A 415 4.31 -15.97 7.66
N ALA A 416 3.17 -16.54 7.25
CA ALA A 416 1.95 -15.79 7.00
C ALA A 416 1.47 -15.02 8.25
N ALA A 417 1.44 -15.68 9.41
CA ALA A 417 1.08 -15.04 10.67
C ALA A 417 2.06 -13.91 11.05
N PHE A 418 3.35 -14.13 10.88
CA PHE A 418 4.37 -13.12 11.15
C PHE A 418 4.22 -11.89 10.23
N ARG A 419 4.00 -12.12 8.95
CA ARG A 419 3.85 -11.03 7.96
C ARG A 419 2.64 -10.15 8.26
N ILE A 420 1.46 -10.74 8.45
CA ILE A 420 0.24 -9.96 8.73
C ILE A 420 0.35 -9.21 10.07
N ARG A 421 0.92 -9.81 11.10
CA ARG A 421 1.09 -9.16 12.39
C ARG A 421 2.16 -8.05 12.36
N SER A 422 3.19 -8.20 11.54
CA SER A 422 4.17 -7.13 11.31
C SER A 422 3.54 -5.91 10.64
N LEU A 423 2.55 -6.10 9.75
CA LEU A 423 1.75 -4.99 9.19
C LEU A 423 0.88 -4.31 10.26
N LEU A 424 0.32 -5.08 11.22
CA LEU A 424 -0.50 -4.53 12.32
C LEU A 424 0.28 -3.62 13.26
N VAL A 425 1.62 -3.76 13.35
CA VAL A 425 2.43 -2.92 14.28
C VAL A 425 2.24 -1.44 14.01
N VAL A 426 2.20 -1.03 12.73
CA VAL A 426 2.10 0.39 12.36
C VAL A 426 0.75 1.00 12.74
N PRO A 427 -0.43 0.46 12.35
CA PRO A 427 -1.71 1.02 12.76
C PRO A 427 -1.92 1.07 14.28
N TYR A 428 -1.45 0.04 15.01
CA TYR A 428 -1.53 0.06 16.48
C TYR A 428 -0.63 1.12 17.10
N ALA A 429 0.57 1.31 16.57
CA ALA A 429 1.48 2.35 17.03
C ALA A 429 0.93 3.74 16.71
N GLU A 430 0.43 3.98 15.49
CA GLU A 430 -0.18 5.26 15.12
C GLU A 430 -1.40 5.59 15.99
N LYS A 431 -2.31 4.62 16.18
CA LYS A 431 -3.43 4.77 17.11
C LYS A 431 -2.95 5.22 18.49
N ALA A 432 -1.98 4.51 19.06
CA ALA A 432 -1.48 4.80 20.39
C ALA A 432 -0.78 6.17 20.48
N ILE A 433 -0.13 6.63 19.40
CA ILE A 433 0.50 7.96 19.32
C ILE A 433 -0.58 9.05 19.29
N TYR A 434 -1.61 8.92 18.44
CA TYR A 434 -2.66 9.94 18.29
C TYR A 434 -3.63 9.97 19.49
N GLU A 435 -3.74 8.89 20.26
CA GLU A 435 -4.50 8.85 21.52
C GLU A 435 -3.75 9.44 22.74
N LEU A 436 -2.48 9.82 22.61
CA LEU A 436 -1.76 10.55 23.66
C LEU A 436 -2.40 11.93 23.88
N LYS A 437 -2.60 12.28 25.16
CA LYS A 437 -3.01 13.64 25.52
C LYS A 437 -1.88 14.62 25.22
N ASP A 438 -2.23 15.85 24.87
CA ASP A 438 -1.24 16.89 24.58
C ASP A 438 -0.22 17.10 25.72
N SER A 439 -0.65 16.90 27.00
CA SER A 439 0.23 16.95 28.18
C SER A 439 1.28 15.84 28.24
N ASP A 440 0.98 14.69 27.64
CA ASP A 440 1.79 13.49 27.72
C ASP A 440 2.62 13.29 26.42
N LEU A 441 2.43 14.18 25.44
CA LEU A 441 3.07 14.09 24.14
C LEU A 441 4.53 14.55 24.20
N ASN A 442 5.44 13.61 24.31
CA ASN A 442 6.88 13.79 24.27
C ASN A 442 7.55 12.57 23.61
N ALA A 443 8.85 12.67 23.30
CA ALA A 443 9.59 11.62 22.59
C ALA A 443 9.56 10.29 23.34
N GLU A 444 9.72 10.30 24.65
CA GLU A 444 9.79 9.10 25.47
C GLU A 444 8.41 8.39 25.52
N SER A 445 7.33 9.15 25.66
CA SER A 445 5.97 8.62 25.62
C SER A 445 5.64 7.98 24.27
N ILE A 446 6.00 8.63 23.16
CA ILE A 446 5.79 8.06 21.82
C ILE A 446 6.58 6.75 21.67
N LEU A 447 7.88 6.74 22.02
CA LEU A 447 8.69 5.54 21.93
C LEU A 447 8.14 4.42 22.82
N ALA A 448 7.66 4.74 24.03
CA ALA A 448 7.04 3.75 24.91
C ALA A 448 5.81 3.12 24.25
N ARG A 449 4.90 3.93 23.66
CA ARG A 449 3.71 3.41 22.95
C ARG A 449 4.06 2.56 21.75
N VAL A 450 5.08 2.97 21.00
CA VAL A 450 5.58 2.17 19.87
C VAL A 450 6.09 0.81 20.35
N ARG A 451 6.89 0.76 21.43
CA ARG A 451 7.40 -0.50 22.00
C ARG A 451 6.29 -1.40 22.55
N GLU A 452 5.24 -0.81 23.15
CA GLU A 452 4.06 -1.55 23.61
C GLU A 452 3.34 -2.21 22.41
N ALA A 453 3.14 -1.49 21.30
CA ALA A 453 2.54 -2.03 20.09
C ALA A 453 3.39 -3.16 19.48
N GLU A 454 4.70 -2.96 19.34
CA GLU A 454 5.62 -3.99 18.85
C GLU A 454 5.54 -5.26 19.69
N LYS A 455 5.66 -5.14 21.02
CA LYS A 455 5.61 -6.28 21.94
C LYS A 455 4.27 -7.01 21.94
N LYS A 456 3.16 -6.28 21.73
CA LYS A 456 1.82 -6.89 21.61
C LYS A 456 1.70 -7.76 20.37
N LEU A 457 2.32 -7.34 19.27
CA LEU A 457 1.99 -7.88 17.95
C LEU A 457 2.99 -8.91 17.44
N VAL A 458 4.27 -8.75 17.72
CA VAL A 458 5.31 -9.69 17.25
C VAL A 458 6.11 -10.24 18.42
N PRO A 459 6.40 -11.56 18.46
CA PRO A 459 7.17 -12.18 19.55
C PRO A 459 8.69 -12.03 19.34
N LEU A 460 9.11 -10.83 18.98
CA LEU A 460 10.51 -10.40 18.89
C LEU A 460 10.81 -9.41 20.01
N THR A 461 12.10 -9.17 20.29
CA THR A 461 12.51 -8.15 21.27
C THR A 461 12.14 -6.73 20.84
N SER A 462 12.01 -6.48 19.53
CA SER A 462 11.48 -5.27 18.90
C SER A 462 11.04 -5.60 17.47
N SER A 463 10.39 -4.66 16.76
CA SER A 463 10.05 -4.85 15.35
C SER A 463 11.30 -4.99 14.47
N ALA A 464 11.25 -5.90 13.50
CA ALA A 464 12.31 -6.03 12.50
C ALA A 464 12.51 -4.72 11.70
N ARG A 465 11.44 -3.98 11.45
CA ARG A 465 11.47 -2.61 10.91
C ARG A 465 11.04 -1.62 11.99
N PRO A 466 11.93 -0.72 12.44
CA PRO A 466 11.57 0.31 13.42
C PRO A 466 10.41 1.17 12.93
N VAL A 467 9.40 1.38 13.77
CA VAL A 467 8.10 1.95 13.34
C VAL A 467 8.25 3.37 12.80
N LEU A 468 8.95 4.26 13.51
CA LEU A 468 9.12 5.65 13.05
C LEU A 468 10.13 5.80 11.91
N SER A 469 10.73 4.70 11.43
CA SER A 469 11.48 4.68 10.18
C SER A 469 10.57 4.53 8.94
N VAL A 470 9.28 4.22 9.15
CA VAL A 470 8.28 4.08 8.08
C VAL A 470 7.91 5.45 7.53
N PRO A 471 8.23 5.78 6.25
CA PRO A 471 8.03 7.13 5.71
C PRO A 471 6.57 7.60 5.74
N HIS A 472 5.62 6.67 5.67
CA HIS A 472 4.18 6.97 5.69
C HIS A 472 3.77 7.81 6.91
N LEU A 473 4.32 7.53 8.08
CA LEU A 473 3.98 8.24 9.32
C LEU A 473 4.34 9.73 9.27
N LEU A 474 5.36 10.07 8.46
CA LEU A 474 5.96 11.41 8.43
C LEU A 474 5.25 12.34 7.43
N SER A 475 4.50 11.81 6.48
CA SER A 475 3.80 12.56 5.43
C SER A 475 2.30 12.65 5.70
N GLY A 476 1.69 13.82 5.50
CA GLY A 476 0.26 14.04 5.70
C GLY A 476 -0.64 13.21 4.77
N GLU A 477 -0.20 12.95 3.56
CA GLU A 477 -0.96 12.12 2.62
C GLU A 477 -1.05 10.67 3.09
N SER A 478 0.07 10.10 3.50
CA SER A 478 0.19 8.68 3.83
C SER A 478 0.23 8.35 5.32
N SER A 479 0.08 9.33 6.21
CA SER A 479 -0.11 9.06 7.64
C SER A 479 -1.51 8.50 7.92
N ALA A 480 -1.62 7.64 8.91
CA ALA A 480 -2.83 6.89 9.22
C ALA A 480 -3.39 6.13 7.99
N TYR A 481 -2.50 5.57 7.19
CA TYR A 481 -2.77 4.86 5.94
C TYR A 481 -2.55 3.35 6.05
N TYR A 482 -1.63 2.93 6.92
CA TYR A 482 -1.09 1.56 6.94
C TYR A 482 -2.14 0.49 7.27
N HIS A 483 -3.25 0.85 7.94
CA HIS A 483 -4.39 -0.03 8.12
C HIS A 483 -4.98 -0.50 6.79
N GLY A 484 -4.86 0.31 5.72
CA GLY A 484 -5.31 -0.04 4.38
C GLY A 484 -4.64 -1.32 3.86
N TYR A 485 -3.33 -1.49 4.06
CA TYR A 485 -2.63 -2.73 3.67
C TYR A 485 -3.11 -3.95 4.46
N VAL A 486 -3.44 -3.79 5.74
CA VAL A 486 -3.97 -4.90 6.55
C VAL A 486 -5.35 -5.30 6.08
N LEU A 487 -6.25 -4.32 5.90
CA LEU A 487 -7.60 -4.56 5.40
C LEU A 487 -7.58 -5.15 3.99
N ALA A 488 -6.70 -4.64 3.13
CA ALA A 488 -6.51 -5.18 1.78
C ALA A 488 -6.07 -6.65 1.81
N GLN A 489 -5.09 -7.00 2.63
CA GLN A 489 -4.64 -8.39 2.77
C GLN A 489 -5.78 -9.30 3.25
N MET A 490 -6.60 -8.83 4.19
CA MET A 490 -7.78 -9.57 4.65
C MET A 490 -8.82 -9.73 3.54
N ALA A 491 -9.10 -8.67 2.77
CA ALA A 491 -10.02 -8.72 1.65
C ALA A 491 -9.53 -9.65 0.53
N VAL A 492 -8.21 -9.67 0.25
CA VAL A 492 -7.59 -10.61 -0.68
C VAL A 492 -7.85 -12.05 -0.22
N HIS A 493 -7.63 -12.38 1.04
CA HIS A 493 -7.87 -13.72 1.56
C HIS A 493 -9.36 -14.10 1.47
N GLN A 494 -10.27 -13.17 1.79
CA GLN A 494 -11.72 -13.41 1.68
C GLN A 494 -12.16 -13.60 0.22
N THR A 495 -11.65 -12.78 -0.69
CA THR A 495 -11.92 -12.87 -2.14
C THR A 495 -11.38 -14.16 -2.74
N ARG A 496 -10.15 -14.57 -2.37
CA ARG A 496 -9.57 -15.83 -2.79
C ARG A 496 -10.36 -17.03 -2.28
N ALA A 497 -10.76 -17.01 -1.00
CA ALA A 497 -11.60 -18.07 -0.43
C ALA A 497 -12.94 -18.22 -1.17
N TYR A 498 -13.57 -17.09 -1.50
CA TYR A 498 -14.80 -17.06 -2.31
C TYR A 498 -14.60 -17.71 -3.69
N PHE A 499 -13.56 -17.32 -4.43
CA PHE A 499 -13.32 -17.87 -5.76
C PHE A 499 -12.94 -19.37 -5.72
N LEU A 500 -12.16 -19.79 -4.74
CA LEU A 500 -11.81 -21.20 -4.55
C LEU A 500 -13.05 -22.03 -4.17
N GLU A 501 -13.94 -21.52 -3.30
CA GLU A 501 -15.20 -22.18 -2.95
C GLU A 501 -16.12 -22.30 -4.18
N LYS A 502 -16.18 -21.24 -5.00
CA LYS A 502 -17.09 -21.16 -6.14
C LYS A 502 -16.62 -21.91 -7.38
N PHE A 503 -15.35 -21.81 -7.71
CA PHE A 503 -14.79 -22.29 -8.97
C PHE A 503 -13.77 -23.41 -8.82
N GLY A 504 -13.28 -23.68 -7.61
CA GLY A 504 -12.24 -24.68 -7.34
C GLY A 504 -10.83 -24.23 -7.71
N SER A 505 -10.67 -23.26 -8.63
CA SER A 505 -9.39 -22.69 -9.06
C SER A 505 -9.54 -21.21 -9.41
N ILE A 506 -8.48 -20.44 -9.17
CA ILE A 506 -8.36 -19.04 -9.59
C ILE A 506 -7.53 -18.96 -10.89
N LEU A 507 -6.47 -19.76 -10.97
CA LEU A 507 -5.52 -19.73 -12.09
C LEU A 507 -6.23 -19.94 -13.43
N ASP A 508 -5.92 -19.08 -14.41
CA ASP A 508 -6.38 -19.16 -15.80
C ASP A 508 -7.92 -19.29 -15.94
N ASN A 509 -8.67 -18.78 -14.94
CA ASN A 509 -10.13 -18.84 -14.93
C ASN A 509 -10.74 -17.47 -15.31
N PRO A 510 -11.28 -17.32 -16.54
CA PRO A 510 -11.82 -16.03 -16.99
C PRO A 510 -13.03 -15.55 -16.19
N GLN A 511 -13.79 -16.44 -15.55
CA GLN A 511 -14.93 -16.06 -14.70
C GLN A 511 -14.49 -15.25 -13.47
N VAL A 512 -13.24 -15.41 -13.02
CA VAL A 512 -12.66 -14.60 -11.94
C VAL A 512 -12.55 -13.13 -12.37
N GLY A 513 -11.99 -12.88 -13.56
CA GLY A 513 -11.88 -11.53 -14.10
C GLY A 513 -13.23 -10.88 -14.39
N ASP A 514 -14.19 -11.66 -14.91
CA ASP A 514 -15.55 -11.17 -15.18
C ASP A 514 -16.24 -10.73 -13.88
N GLU A 515 -16.12 -11.50 -12.80
CA GLU A 515 -16.72 -11.12 -11.52
C GLU A 515 -16.00 -9.95 -10.83
N LEU A 516 -14.68 -9.89 -10.89
CA LEU A 516 -13.92 -8.74 -10.43
C LEU A 516 -14.36 -7.47 -11.19
N ALA A 517 -14.46 -7.55 -12.52
CA ALA A 517 -14.87 -6.41 -13.33
C ALA A 517 -16.29 -5.93 -12.98
N GLU A 518 -17.25 -6.81 -12.88
CA GLU A 518 -18.66 -6.43 -12.63
C GLU A 518 -18.92 -5.99 -11.18
N LYS A 519 -18.30 -6.67 -10.18
CA LYS A 519 -18.62 -6.48 -8.77
C LYS A 519 -17.67 -5.51 -8.06
N TYR A 520 -16.36 -5.56 -8.39
CA TYR A 520 -15.36 -4.73 -7.74
C TYR A 520 -15.05 -3.46 -8.54
N TRP A 521 -14.81 -3.58 -9.86
CA TRP A 521 -14.23 -2.47 -10.62
C TRP A 521 -15.25 -1.51 -11.21
N LYS A 522 -16.30 -2.03 -11.85
CA LYS A 522 -17.32 -1.22 -12.52
C LYS A 522 -17.93 -0.12 -11.66
N PRO A 523 -18.23 -0.34 -10.35
CA PRO A 523 -18.81 0.70 -9.49
C PRO A 523 -17.85 1.85 -9.15
N GLY A 524 -16.54 1.71 -9.35
CA GLY A 524 -15.55 2.68 -8.85
C GLY A 524 -15.75 2.97 -7.37
N ASN A 525 -15.58 4.22 -6.96
CA ASN A 525 -15.74 4.63 -5.58
C ASN A 525 -17.21 4.99 -5.21
N SER A 526 -18.22 4.54 -6.00
CA SER A 526 -19.63 4.80 -5.68
C SER A 526 -20.14 4.03 -4.45
N LYS A 527 -19.45 2.98 -4.06
CA LYS A 527 -19.71 2.15 -2.88
C LYS A 527 -18.52 2.16 -1.93
N THR A 528 -18.79 1.87 -0.66
CA THR A 528 -17.74 1.72 0.35
C THR A 528 -16.98 0.40 0.19
N PHE A 529 -15.79 0.33 0.76
CA PHE A 529 -14.97 -0.90 0.80
C PHE A 529 -15.76 -2.11 1.33
N LEU A 530 -16.49 -1.93 2.45
CA LEU A 530 -17.24 -3.01 3.07
C LEU A 530 -18.40 -3.51 2.18
N GLU A 531 -19.09 -2.60 1.51
CA GLU A 531 -20.16 -2.94 0.56
C GLU A 531 -19.63 -3.71 -0.65
N LEU A 532 -18.51 -3.27 -1.21
CA LEU A 532 -17.90 -3.93 -2.38
C LEU A 532 -17.47 -5.36 -2.06
N VAL A 533 -16.81 -5.58 -0.90
CA VAL A 533 -16.42 -6.93 -0.47
C VAL A 533 -17.64 -7.82 -0.26
N GLN A 534 -18.71 -7.30 0.34
CA GLN A 534 -19.97 -8.03 0.52
C GLN A 534 -20.67 -8.33 -0.80
N ASP A 535 -20.68 -7.40 -1.74
CA ASP A 535 -21.31 -7.58 -3.07
C ASP A 535 -20.64 -8.71 -3.88
N LEU A 536 -19.33 -8.82 -3.81
CA LEU A 536 -18.61 -9.91 -4.48
C LEU A 536 -18.77 -11.23 -3.74
N THR A 537 -18.47 -11.25 -2.44
CA THR A 537 -18.29 -12.51 -1.69
C THR A 537 -19.61 -13.02 -1.09
N GLY A 538 -20.67 -12.21 -1.04
CA GLY A 538 -21.94 -12.52 -0.38
C GLY A 538 -21.85 -12.56 1.15
N LYS A 539 -20.69 -12.27 1.72
CA LYS A 539 -20.40 -12.32 3.17
C LYS A 539 -19.90 -10.96 3.66
N PRO A 540 -20.26 -10.52 4.86
CA PRO A 540 -19.66 -9.34 5.47
C PRO A 540 -18.13 -9.47 5.55
N PHE A 541 -17.42 -8.35 5.42
CA PHE A 541 -15.98 -8.32 5.59
C PHE A 541 -15.57 -8.73 7.01
N SER A 542 -14.61 -9.65 7.15
CA SER A 542 -14.14 -10.16 8.45
C SER A 542 -12.72 -10.72 8.39
N ALA A 543 -12.12 -10.96 9.57
CA ALA A 543 -10.82 -11.61 9.69
C ALA A 543 -10.84 -13.12 9.38
N ALA A 544 -11.99 -13.75 9.30
CA ALA A 544 -12.14 -15.22 9.29
C ALA A 544 -11.30 -15.93 8.22
N ALA A 545 -11.29 -15.42 6.97
CA ALA A 545 -10.52 -16.04 5.89
C ALA A 545 -9.00 -15.94 6.15
N THR A 546 -8.53 -14.80 6.66
CA THR A 546 -7.13 -14.61 7.03
C THR A 546 -6.73 -15.50 8.20
N VAL A 547 -7.55 -15.55 9.24
CA VAL A 547 -7.34 -16.42 10.42
C VAL A 547 -7.26 -17.88 9.99
N ALA A 548 -8.19 -18.33 9.13
CA ALA A 548 -8.19 -19.69 8.62
C ALA A 548 -6.90 -20.01 7.83
N LEU A 549 -6.42 -19.06 7.01
CA LEU A 549 -5.21 -19.24 6.23
C LEU A 549 -3.95 -19.31 7.12
N VAL A 550 -3.79 -18.37 8.06
CA VAL A 550 -2.57 -18.31 8.88
C VAL A 550 -2.50 -19.37 9.98
N ASN A 551 -3.65 -19.94 10.36
CA ASN A 551 -3.75 -21.00 11.36
C ASN A 551 -3.78 -22.42 10.76
N ARG A 552 -3.65 -22.56 9.44
CA ARG A 552 -3.50 -23.89 8.84
C ARG A 552 -2.25 -24.55 9.41
N THR A 553 -2.45 -25.70 10.03
CA THR A 553 -1.36 -26.64 10.31
C THR A 553 -0.95 -27.26 8.98
N LEU A 554 0.34 -27.16 8.63
CA LEU A 554 0.93 -27.86 7.50
C LEU A 554 0.92 -29.37 7.75
#